data_c58c58c2666928f9644b66531aa1007c
#
_entry.id   c58c58c2666928f9644b66531aa1007c
#
_cell.length_a   1.000
_cell.length_b   1.000
_cell.length_c   1.000
_cell.angle_alpha   90.00
_cell.angle_beta   90.00
_cell.angle_gamma   90.00
#
_symmetry.space_group_name_H-M   'P 1'
#
loop_
_entity.id
_entity.type
_entity.pdbx_description
1 polymer ?
#
loop_
_entity_poly.entity_id
_entity_poly.type
_entity_poly.pdbx_seq_one_letter_code
_entity_poly.pdbx_strand_id
1 'polypeptide(L)'
;MTSGGAPSDEVRRILLRYRRLAVVGLSATPSRPSYRAMVHMRAAGYDITPVNPGCTEVLGVPCVPTLADAAAQGPLEIVDIFRRVEDIPPIVDEAIELGAKVIWMQLGLVEEASAARARAAGLEVVMDRCIKMEHCRFFGGLNVVGLATGVIGSRRMALPA
;
A
#
# COMPACT_ATOMS: atom_id res chain seq x y z
N MET A 1 7.14 24.95 6.58
CA MET A 1 6.36 24.15 5.89
C MET A 1 6.51 22.74 6.23
N THR A 2 5.51 22.17 6.46
CA THR A 2 5.57 20.79 6.82
C THR A 2 5.97 19.99 5.62
N SER A 3 6.51 18.87 5.84
CA SER A 3 6.75 17.94 4.76
C SER A 3 5.40 17.67 4.11
N GLY A 4 5.41 17.29 2.91
CA GLY A 4 4.17 17.06 2.19
C GLY A 4 3.41 15.83 2.58
N GLY A 5 3.63 15.31 3.79
CA GLY A 5 2.93 14.11 4.20
C GLY A 5 1.45 14.34 4.45
N ALA A 6 0.65 13.35 4.16
CA ALA A 6 -0.78 13.43 4.38
C ALA A 6 -1.09 13.52 5.87
N PRO A 7 -2.09 14.28 6.27
CA PRO A 7 -2.51 14.32 7.67
C PRO A 7 -2.97 12.92 8.13
N SER A 8 -2.87 12.70 9.42
CA SER A 8 -3.25 11.42 10.00
C SER A 8 -4.69 11.04 9.69
N ASP A 9 -5.59 12.01 9.75
CA ASP A 9 -7.00 11.72 9.46
C ASP A 9 -7.21 11.28 8.03
N GLU A 10 -6.46 11.86 7.11
CA GLU A 10 -6.55 11.48 5.70
C GLU A 10 -6.04 10.06 5.49
N VAL A 11 -4.93 9.72 6.12
CA VAL A 11 -4.37 8.37 6.03
C VAL A 11 -5.36 7.35 6.56
N ARG A 12 -5.97 7.63 7.71
CA ARG A 12 -6.95 6.73 8.30
C ARG A 12 -8.15 6.55 7.38
N ARG A 13 -8.63 7.63 6.80
CA ARG A 13 -9.78 7.59 5.90
C ARG A 13 -9.47 6.76 4.66
N ILE A 14 -8.28 6.91 4.10
CA ILE A 14 -7.86 6.12 2.94
C ILE A 14 -7.87 4.63 3.28
N LEU A 15 -7.31 4.26 4.42
CA LEU A 15 -7.23 2.86 4.82
C LEU A 15 -8.61 2.26 5.09
N LEU A 16 -9.56 3.08 5.52
CA LEU A 16 -10.93 2.62 5.72
C LEU A 16 -11.69 2.48 4.40
N ARG A 17 -11.44 3.40 3.47
CA ARG A 17 -12.22 3.48 2.26
C ARG A 17 -11.82 2.45 1.21
N TYR A 18 -10.53 2.21 1.05
CA TYR A 18 -10.01 1.39 -0.04
C TYR A 18 -9.48 0.08 0.48
N ARG A 19 -9.67 -0.98 -0.30
CA ARG A 19 -9.26 -2.33 0.10
C ARG A 19 -8.37 -3.01 -0.91
N ARG A 20 -8.22 -2.45 -2.11
CA ARG A 20 -7.40 -3.07 -3.15
C ARG A 20 -6.06 -2.38 -3.22
N LEU A 21 -5.00 -3.17 -3.08
CA LEU A 21 -3.63 -2.67 -3.14
C LEU A 21 -2.93 -3.26 -4.36
N ALA A 22 -2.51 -2.40 -5.28
CA ALA A 22 -1.59 -2.80 -6.34
C ALA A 22 -0.20 -2.47 -5.81
N VAL A 23 0.59 -3.49 -5.52
CA VAL A 23 1.85 -3.32 -4.79
C VAL A 23 3.02 -3.45 -5.76
N VAL A 24 3.57 -2.31 -6.15
CA VAL A 24 4.64 -2.26 -7.15
C VAL A 24 5.97 -2.55 -6.46
N GLY A 25 6.64 -3.60 -6.92
CA GLY A 25 7.92 -4.00 -6.34
C GLY A 25 7.80 -4.93 -5.15
N LEU A 26 6.64 -5.53 -4.96
CA LEU A 26 6.45 -6.51 -3.88
C LEU A 26 7.38 -7.68 -4.10
N SER A 27 8.19 -8.00 -3.10
CA SER A 27 9.17 -9.06 -3.17
C SER A 27 8.59 -10.38 -2.68
N ALA A 28 8.99 -11.47 -3.31
CA ALA A 28 8.64 -12.82 -2.84
C ALA A 28 9.54 -13.30 -1.71
N THR A 29 10.56 -12.53 -1.36
CA THR A 29 11.52 -12.91 -0.31
C THR A 29 10.97 -12.53 1.05
N PRO A 30 10.74 -13.51 1.95
CA PRO A 30 10.07 -13.22 3.23
C PRO A 30 10.78 -12.23 4.14
N SER A 31 12.08 -12.03 3.98
CA SER A 31 12.82 -11.09 4.82
C SER A 31 12.69 -9.65 4.36
N ARG A 32 12.12 -9.40 3.17
CA ARG A 32 12.04 -8.05 2.66
C ARG A 32 10.87 -7.29 3.29
N PRO A 33 11.04 -5.98 3.50
CA PRO A 33 9.98 -5.18 4.12
C PRO A 33 8.65 -5.23 3.37
N SER A 34 8.68 -5.26 2.04
CA SER A 34 7.44 -5.29 1.27
C SER A 34 6.67 -6.58 1.54
N TYR A 35 7.37 -7.70 1.65
CA TYR A 35 6.73 -8.97 1.95
C TYR A 35 6.04 -8.91 3.30
N ARG A 36 6.77 -8.45 4.32
CA ARG A 36 6.22 -8.39 5.68
C ARG A 36 5.02 -7.46 5.77
N ALA A 37 5.10 -6.34 5.08
CA ALA A 37 3.98 -5.40 5.09
C ALA A 37 2.74 -6.05 4.50
N MET A 38 2.90 -6.81 3.42
CA MET A 38 1.75 -7.40 2.75
C MET A 38 1.20 -8.63 3.47
N VAL A 39 2.03 -9.34 4.24
CA VAL A 39 1.51 -10.37 5.15
C VAL A 39 0.49 -9.73 6.09
N HIS A 40 0.85 -8.61 6.69
CA HIS A 40 -0.04 -7.92 7.60
C HIS A 40 -1.30 -7.41 6.90
N MET A 41 -1.13 -6.74 5.77
CA MET A 41 -2.27 -6.12 5.09
C MET A 41 -3.24 -7.18 4.59
N ARG A 42 -2.72 -8.29 4.08
CA ARG A 42 -3.58 -9.37 3.62
C ARG A 42 -4.37 -9.98 4.79
N ALA A 43 -3.70 -10.19 5.92
CA ALA A 43 -4.37 -10.70 7.10
C ALA A 43 -5.45 -9.73 7.60
N ALA A 44 -5.27 -8.45 7.35
CA ALA A 44 -6.25 -7.44 7.73
C ALA A 44 -7.41 -7.31 6.74
N GLY A 45 -7.42 -8.11 5.69
CA GLY A 45 -8.55 -8.13 4.76
C GLY A 45 -8.36 -7.34 3.48
N TYR A 46 -7.13 -6.88 3.21
CA TYR A 46 -6.86 -6.15 1.97
C TYR A 46 -6.60 -7.12 0.82
N ASP A 47 -7.04 -6.74 -0.36
CA ASP A 47 -6.89 -7.52 -1.57
C ASP A 47 -5.59 -7.06 -2.27
N ILE A 48 -4.61 -7.94 -2.31
CA ILE A 48 -3.25 -7.60 -2.76
C ILE A 48 -3.05 -8.08 -4.18
N THR A 49 -2.60 -7.20 -5.07
CA THR A 49 -2.16 -7.57 -6.41
C THR A 49 -0.68 -7.24 -6.52
N PRO A 50 0.20 -8.24 -6.52
CA PRO A 50 1.63 -7.97 -6.68
C PRO A 50 1.94 -7.54 -8.10
N VAL A 51 2.65 -6.42 -8.26
CA VAL A 51 3.06 -5.93 -9.57
C VAL A 51 4.57 -6.00 -9.62
N ASN A 52 5.10 -7.03 -10.28
CA ASN A 52 6.53 -7.28 -10.31
C ASN A 52 6.85 -8.20 -11.48
N PRO A 53 7.53 -7.69 -12.54
CA PRO A 53 7.81 -8.51 -13.71
C PRO A 53 8.78 -9.66 -13.42
N GLY A 54 9.55 -9.58 -12.34
CA GLY A 54 10.52 -10.62 -12.00
C GLY A 54 9.99 -11.69 -11.08
N CYS A 55 8.69 -11.75 -10.87
CA CYS A 55 8.12 -12.65 -9.87
C CYS A 55 6.88 -13.34 -10.41
N THR A 56 6.71 -14.61 -10.05
CA THR A 56 5.54 -15.37 -10.51
C THR A 56 4.39 -15.29 -9.51
N GLU A 57 4.73 -15.37 -8.23
CA GLU A 57 3.71 -15.46 -7.20
C GLU A 57 4.26 -14.94 -5.88
N VAL A 58 3.44 -14.22 -5.13
CA VAL A 58 3.79 -13.77 -3.79
C VAL A 58 2.59 -14.02 -2.89
N LEU A 59 2.84 -14.66 -1.75
CA LEU A 59 1.77 -14.93 -0.76
C LEU A 59 0.60 -15.70 -1.35
N GLY A 60 0.88 -16.58 -2.32
CA GLY A 60 -0.15 -17.36 -2.97
C GLY A 60 -0.96 -16.59 -3.99
N VAL A 61 -0.56 -15.36 -4.31
CA VAL A 61 -1.25 -14.52 -5.28
C VAL A 61 -0.39 -14.37 -6.51
N PRO A 62 -0.93 -14.63 -7.72
CA PRO A 62 -0.13 -14.46 -8.93
C PRO A 62 0.30 -13.02 -9.12
N CYS A 63 1.56 -12.83 -9.52
CA CYS A 63 2.06 -11.51 -9.86
C CYS A 63 1.61 -11.12 -11.26
N VAL A 64 1.46 -9.82 -11.49
CA VAL A 64 1.29 -9.29 -12.83
C VAL A 64 2.49 -8.43 -13.16
N PRO A 65 2.89 -8.35 -14.43
CA PRO A 65 4.11 -7.61 -14.76
C PRO A 65 3.97 -6.10 -14.74
N THR A 66 2.77 -5.56 -14.94
CA THR A 66 2.58 -4.12 -15.05
C THR A 66 1.35 -3.65 -14.31
N LEU A 67 1.28 -2.35 -14.04
CA LEU A 67 0.08 -1.74 -13.47
C LEU A 67 -1.12 -1.87 -14.40
N ALA A 68 -0.89 -1.82 -15.71
CA ALA A 68 -2.00 -2.00 -16.66
C ALA A 68 -2.63 -3.38 -16.49
N ASP A 69 -1.80 -4.41 -16.27
CA ASP A 69 -2.32 -5.75 -16.02
C ASP A 69 -3.12 -5.80 -14.72
N ALA A 70 -2.67 -5.10 -13.70
CA ALA A 70 -3.42 -5.02 -12.45
C ALA A 70 -4.77 -4.31 -12.67
N ALA A 71 -4.76 -3.25 -13.45
CA ALA A 71 -5.99 -2.50 -13.75
C ALA A 71 -6.99 -3.35 -14.53
N ALA A 72 -6.50 -4.31 -15.32
CA ALA A 72 -7.38 -5.20 -16.07
C ALA A 72 -8.15 -6.15 -15.16
N GLN A 73 -7.68 -6.36 -13.94
CA GLN A 73 -8.34 -7.23 -12.97
C GLN A 73 -9.40 -6.52 -12.14
N GLY A 74 -9.45 -5.21 -12.20
CA GLY A 74 -10.39 -4.41 -11.41
C GLY A 74 -9.85 -3.02 -11.14
N PRO A 75 -10.61 -2.20 -10.42
CA PRO A 75 -10.19 -0.81 -10.20
C PRO A 75 -8.87 -0.72 -9.43
N LEU A 76 -8.02 0.21 -9.84
CA LEU A 76 -6.82 0.54 -9.08
C LEU A 76 -7.23 1.49 -7.97
N GLU A 77 -7.14 1.03 -6.73
CA GLU A 77 -7.45 1.87 -5.60
C GLU A 77 -6.19 2.48 -5.04
N ILE A 78 -5.41 1.73 -4.26
CA ILE A 78 -4.15 2.21 -3.74
C ILE A 78 -3.01 1.59 -4.53
N VAL A 79 -2.16 2.43 -5.11
CA VAL A 79 -0.91 1.98 -5.74
C VAL A 79 0.18 2.19 -4.70
N ASP A 80 0.65 1.09 -4.11
CA ASP A 80 1.62 1.09 -3.02
C ASP A 80 2.99 0.79 -3.60
N ILE A 81 3.95 1.71 -3.43
CA ILE A 81 5.21 1.68 -4.15
C ILE A 81 6.36 1.27 -3.24
N PHE A 82 6.99 0.14 -3.57
CA PHE A 82 8.20 -0.37 -2.93
C PHE A 82 9.31 -0.39 -3.97
N ARG A 83 9.63 0.77 -4.55
CA ARG A 83 10.70 0.89 -5.53
C ARG A 83 11.61 2.02 -5.11
N ARG A 84 12.73 2.19 -5.83
CA ARG A 84 13.64 3.30 -5.57
C ARG A 84 12.96 4.60 -5.95
N VAL A 85 13.41 5.70 -5.34
CA VAL A 85 12.78 7.00 -5.58
C VAL A 85 12.85 7.39 -7.06
N GLU A 86 13.93 7.02 -7.75
CA GLU A 86 14.08 7.37 -9.16
C GLU A 86 13.14 6.58 -10.07
N ASP A 87 12.55 5.50 -9.56
CA ASP A 87 11.57 4.73 -10.34
C ASP A 87 10.14 5.26 -10.18
N ILE A 88 9.92 6.17 -9.26
CA ILE A 88 8.56 6.62 -8.92
C ILE A 88 7.88 7.41 -10.04
N PRO A 89 8.55 8.35 -10.73
CA PRO A 89 7.81 9.17 -11.69
C PRO A 89 7.06 8.40 -12.77
N PRO A 90 7.66 7.43 -13.47
CA PRO A 90 6.88 6.69 -14.48
C PRO A 90 5.76 5.85 -13.85
N ILE A 91 5.95 5.32 -12.65
CA ILE A 91 4.91 4.55 -11.98
C ILE A 91 3.71 5.44 -11.68
N VAL A 92 3.96 6.64 -11.17
CA VAL A 92 2.87 7.57 -10.85
C VAL A 92 2.16 8.02 -12.11
N ASP A 93 2.91 8.32 -13.18
CA ASP A 93 2.29 8.74 -14.42
C ASP A 93 1.38 7.65 -14.99
N GLU A 94 1.83 6.41 -14.94
CA GLU A 94 1.00 5.29 -15.40
C GLU A 94 -0.23 5.12 -14.51
N ALA A 95 -0.06 5.25 -13.21
CA ALA A 95 -1.19 5.13 -12.27
C ALA A 95 -2.24 6.19 -12.53
N ILE A 96 -1.80 7.42 -12.83
CA ILE A 96 -2.73 8.50 -13.17
C ILE A 96 -3.53 8.13 -14.41
N GLU A 97 -2.86 7.66 -15.46
CA GLU A 97 -3.53 7.30 -16.71
C GLU A 97 -4.52 6.16 -16.51
N LEU A 98 -4.22 5.25 -15.59
CA LEU A 98 -5.08 4.10 -15.35
C LEU A 98 -6.21 4.37 -14.35
N GLY A 99 -6.27 5.59 -13.81
CA GLY A 99 -7.39 5.98 -12.95
C GLY A 99 -7.27 5.53 -11.51
N ALA A 100 -6.05 5.35 -11.02
CA ALA A 100 -5.83 5.00 -9.61
C ALA A 100 -6.43 6.08 -8.69
N LYS A 101 -6.73 5.69 -7.46
CA LYS A 101 -7.30 6.62 -6.49
C LYS A 101 -6.27 7.20 -5.54
N VAL A 102 -5.28 6.41 -5.16
CA VAL A 102 -4.29 6.81 -4.16
C VAL A 102 -2.91 6.35 -4.61
N ILE A 103 -1.92 7.22 -4.44
CA ILE A 103 -0.50 6.85 -4.56
C ILE A 103 0.04 6.78 -3.15
N TRP A 104 0.67 5.66 -2.82
CA TRP A 104 1.27 5.47 -1.50
C TRP A 104 2.76 5.22 -1.67
N MET A 105 3.57 6.17 -1.20
CA MET A 105 5.03 6.04 -1.21
C MET A 105 5.46 5.61 0.18
N GLN A 106 6.14 4.47 0.25
CA GLN A 106 6.49 3.86 1.52
C GLN A 106 7.54 4.66 2.28
N LEU A 107 7.79 4.24 3.51
CA LEU A 107 8.76 4.91 4.40
C LEU A 107 10.08 5.11 3.68
N GLY A 108 10.59 6.31 3.70
CA GLY A 108 11.82 6.68 3.02
C GLY A 108 11.63 7.14 1.59
N LEU A 109 10.43 7.07 1.05
CA LEU A 109 10.18 7.48 -0.34
C LEU A 109 9.41 8.79 -0.36
N VAL A 110 10.06 9.82 -0.91
CA VAL A 110 9.45 11.13 -1.10
C VAL A 110 9.81 11.59 -2.50
N GLU A 111 8.82 11.82 -3.34
CA GLU A 111 9.03 12.35 -4.68
C GLU A 111 7.96 13.42 -4.91
N GLU A 112 8.34 14.66 -4.65
CA GLU A 112 7.38 15.77 -4.60
C GLU A 112 6.77 16.09 -5.96
N ALA A 113 7.56 16.02 -7.02
CA ALA A 113 7.04 16.38 -8.34
C ALA A 113 5.95 15.41 -8.78
N SER A 114 6.18 14.11 -8.56
CA SER A 114 5.17 13.11 -8.87
C SER A 114 3.93 13.27 -8.00
N ALA A 115 4.13 13.57 -6.71
CA ALA A 115 3.02 13.81 -5.81
C ALA A 115 2.15 14.97 -6.30
N ALA A 116 2.80 16.05 -6.77
CA ALA A 116 2.06 17.21 -7.26
C ALA A 116 1.24 16.85 -8.50
N ARG A 117 1.83 16.06 -9.41
CA ARG A 117 1.09 15.63 -10.61
C ARG A 117 -0.09 14.75 -10.25
N ALA A 118 0.11 13.84 -9.30
CA ALA A 118 -0.97 12.96 -8.88
C ALA A 118 -2.12 13.75 -8.26
N ARG A 119 -1.78 14.69 -7.38
CA ARG A 119 -2.81 15.53 -6.75
C ARG A 119 -3.54 16.39 -7.77
N ALA A 120 -2.82 16.94 -8.73
CA ALA A 120 -3.43 17.74 -9.79
C ALA A 120 -4.39 16.90 -10.62
N ALA A 121 -4.16 15.61 -10.73
CA ALA A 121 -5.04 14.70 -11.46
C ALA A 121 -6.18 14.17 -10.60
N GLY A 122 -6.27 14.58 -9.35
CA GLY A 122 -7.36 14.17 -8.46
C GLY A 122 -7.07 12.99 -7.58
N LEU A 123 -5.83 12.48 -7.57
CA LEU A 123 -5.48 11.38 -6.70
C LEU A 123 -5.10 11.89 -5.31
N GLU A 124 -5.27 11.03 -4.32
CA GLU A 124 -4.71 11.30 -3.00
C GLU A 124 -3.30 10.75 -2.93
N VAL A 125 -2.44 11.34 -2.12
CA VAL A 125 -1.04 10.93 -2.03
C VAL A 125 -0.62 10.83 -0.58
N VAL A 126 0.01 9.70 -0.25
CA VAL A 126 0.67 9.50 1.05
C VAL A 126 2.15 9.26 0.74
N MET A 127 3.04 9.95 1.46
CA MET A 127 4.48 9.80 1.26
C MET A 127 5.18 9.52 2.58
N ASP A 128 6.26 8.73 2.49
CA ASP A 128 7.16 8.51 3.62
C ASP A 128 6.43 7.88 4.81
N ARG A 129 5.57 6.91 4.52
CA ARG A 129 4.86 6.18 5.57
C ARG A 129 4.79 4.72 5.21
N CYS A 130 5.00 3.84 6.19
CA CYS A 130 4.82 2.40 6.01
C CYS A 130 3.36 2.06 6.18
N ILE A 131 2.75 1.48 5.17
CA ILE A 131 1.31 1.18 5.19
C ILE A 131 0.95 0.22 6.33
N LYS A 132 1.83 -0.74 6.62
CA LYS A 132 1.62 -1.65 7.74
C LYS A 132 1.61 -0.90 9.07
N MET A 133 2.58 -0.03 9.27
CA MET A 133 2.69 0.72 10.52
C MET A 133 1.50 1.67 10.70
N GLU A 134 1.07 2.30 9.62
CA GLU A 134 -0.08 3.19 9.71
C GLU A 134 -1.35 2.40 10.04
N HIS A 135 -1.52 1.25 9.41
CA HIS A 135 -2.66 0.40 9.72
C HIS A 135 -2.64 -0.03 11.18
N CYS A 136 -1.49 -0.47 11.67
CA CYS A 136 -1.35 -0.88 13.06
C CYS A 136 -1.70 0.26 14.01
N ARG A 137 -1.23 1.46 13.67
CA ARG A 137 -1.45 2.63 14.54
C ARG A 137 -2.92 2.96 14.68
N PHE A 138 -3.68 2.86 13.60
CA PHE A 138 -5.09 3.24 13.63
C PHE A 138 -6.01 2.13 14.09
N PHE A 139 -5.64 0.87 13.82
CA PHE A 139 -6.59 -0.23 14.01
C PHE A 139 -6.09 -1.29 14.99
N GLY A 140 -5.02 -0.99 15.74
CA GLY A 140 -4.59 -1.86 16.81
C GLY A 140 -3.97 -3.17 16.36
N GLY A 141 -3.38 -3.19 15.16
CA GLY A 141 -2.75 -4.40 14.66
C GLY A 141 -1.70 -4.97 15.58
N LEU A 142 -0.99 -4.11 16.30
CA LEU A 142 0.01 -4.58 17.24
C LEU A 142 -0.61 -5.36 18.38
N ASN A 143 -1.79 -4.95 18.81
CA ASN A 143 -2.49 -5.65 19.86
C ASN A 143 -2.92 -7.04 19.41
N VAL A 144 -3.31 -7.15 18.17
CA VAL A 144 -3.72 -8.45 17.62
C VAL A 144 -2.52 -9.38 17.50
N VAL A 145 -1.42 -8.82 17.00
CA VAL A 145 -0.24 -9.64 16.78
C VAL A 145 0.50 -9.91 18.05
N GLY A 146 0.70 -8.91 18.82
CA GLY A 146 1.50 -9.00 19.98
C GLY A 146 0.77 -9.37 21.19
N LEU A 147 -0.10 -9.24 21.37
CA LEU A 147 -0.60 -9.49 22.50
C LEU A 147 -1.55 -10.19 22.55
N ALA A 148 -1.89 -10.51 21.96
CA ALA A 148 -2.62 -11.08 21.97
C ALA A 148 -2.68 -11.45 22.72
N THR A 149 -2.54 -11.13 22.91
CA THR A 149 -2.64 -11.22 23.31
C THR A 149 -3.06 -11.30 23.72
N GLY A 150 -3.56 -11.39 23.80
CA GLY A 150 -4.23 -11.38 23.97
C GLY A 150 -4.77 -11.17 23.73
N VAL A 151 -5.14 -10.91 23.76
CA VAL A 151 -5.69 -10.68 23.43
C VAL A 151 -6.00 -10.49 22.89
N ILE A 152 -6.03 -10.39 22.83
CA ILE A 152 -6.43 -10.10 22.18
C ILE A 152 -6.61 -10.46 21.47
N GLY A 153 -6.83 -10.85 21.19
CA GLY A 153 -7.14 -11.21 20.57
C GLY A 153 -7.20 -11.61 19.58
N SER A 154 -7.34 -11.99 19.22
CA SER A 154 -7.24 -12.31 18.08
C SER A 154 -8.36 -12.31 17.40
N ARG A 155 -9.24 -12.43 17.70
CA ARG A 155 -10.25 -12.43 17.16
C ARG A 155 -10.65 -11.30 16.96
N ARG A 156 -10.53 -10.66 17.44
CA ARG A 156 -10.89 -9.65 17.37
C ARG A 156 -10.48 -8.99 16.47
N MET A 157 -9.95 -9.18 16.11
CA MET A 157 -9.52 -8.55 15.41
C MET A 157 -9.97 -8.37 14.36
N ALA A 158 -10.41 -8.93 14.28
CA ALA A 158 -10.67 -8.83 13.21
C ALA A 158 -11.38 -7.78 13.10
N LEU A 159 -11.51 -7.40 13.53
CA LEU A 159 -12.02 -6.62 13.52
C LEU A 159 -11.99 -5.80 12.87
N PRO A 160 -11.82 -5.53 12.67
CA PRO A 160 -11.98 -4.63 12.17
C PRO A 160 -12.07 -4.64 11.00
N ALA A 161 -12.32 -4.95 10.78
CA ALA A 161 -12.12 -4.89 9.74
C ALA A 161 -12.38 -4.08 9.11
#